data_9b2ea85bef9fadcb9cc89b4c7734f9b0
#
_entry.id   9b2ea85bef9fadcb9cc89b4c7734f9b0
#
_cell.length_a   1.000
_cell.length_b   1.000
_cell.length_c   1.000
_cell.angle_alpha   90.00
_cell.angle_beta   90.00
_cell.angle_gamma   90.00
#
_symmetry.space_group_name_H-M   'P 1'
#
loop_
_entity.id
_entity.type
_entity.pdbx_description
1 polymer ?
#
loop_
_entity_poly.entity_id
_entity_poly.type
_entity_poly.pdbx_seq_one_letter_code
_entity_poly.pdbx_strand_id
1 'polypeptide(L)'
;FGYLKKNDWFHLGIGSNLTLIDFKKRKEIRELEVGIDFNYDADTSGNSNPITIGQENEFTFFNSSKFQFSWDLKTSGKDTTITRKNVDFPYVKNMGSLSFNIDYESPSYGIWEYDWRIGYEDAEKYKSFNSDGYRRRYAKVGGSFYPTDNYRIGFTARIRSEKEWLNWIENNELAVYDLSQKIISINMNWYRGTKHEIRLKSQFVALQAKNPRSLIVNESGYLTESFKDVDPFSEGITSFQIRYKYEIVPLSYIYLVYTKGGSIFENNIMRETSEIFKDPWNNPDNEIFSIKFRLKY
;
A
#
# COMPACT_ATOMS: atom_id res chain seq x y z
N PHE A 1 15.24 4.18 -16.88
CA PHE A 1 16.20 4.18 -15.77
C PHE A 1 15.41 4.10 -14.47
N GLY A 2 15.53 2.97 -13.71
CA GLY A 2 14.91 2.80 -12.42
C GLY A 2 15.56 3.73 -11.38
N TYR A 3 14.73 4.39 -10.57
CA TYR A 3 15.21 5.16 -9.42
C TYR A 3 15.75 4.17 -8.37
N LEU A 4 17.06 4.11 -8.19
CA LEU A 4 17.68 3.35 -7.12
C LEU A 4 17.46 4.10 -5.81
N LYS A 5 16.67 3.55 -4.91
CA LYS A 5 16.39 4.15 -3.59
C LYS A 5 17.66 4.29 -2.72
N LYS A 6 18.69 3.48 -2.98
CA LYS A 6 19.97 3.46 -2.24
C LYS A 6 21.10 3.10 -3.20
N ASN A 7 22.21 3.81 -3.13
CA ASN A 7 23.37 3.64 -4.01
C ASN A 7 24.49 2.75 -3.42
N ASP A 8 24.45 2.48 -2.11
CA ASP A 8 25.48 1.82 -1.30
C ASP A 8 24.89 0.64 -0.52
N TRP A 9 24.22 -0.24 -1.24
CA TRP A 9 23.38 -1.28 -0.67
C TRP A 9 23.83 -2.67 -1.10
N PHE A 10 23.96 -3.57 -0.15
CA PHE A 10 24.16 -5.00 -0.36
C PHE A 10 22.86 -5.74 -0.05
N HIS A 11 22.42 -6.57 -0.96
CA HIS A 11 21.25 -7.45 -0.79
C HIS A 11 21.65 -8.90 -1.02
N LEU A 12 21.31 -9.77 -0.07
CA LEU A 12 21.40 -11.22 -0.20
C LEU A 12 20.00 -11.81 -0.01
N GLY A 13 19.45 -12.39 -1.07
CA GLY A 13 18.18 -13.10 -1.05
C GLY A 13 18.42 -14.57 -1.40
N ILE A 14 17.90 -15.48 -0.59
CA ILE A 14 17.89 -16.91 -0.85
C ILE A 14 16.45 -17.38 -0.71
N GLY A 15 15.92 -18.05 -1.73
CA GLY A 15 14.58 -18.60 -1.71
C GLY A 15 14.51 -19.98 -2.38
N SER A 16 13.52 -20.75 -1.98
CA SER A 16 13.20 -22.04 -2.57
C SER A 16 11.70 -22.22 -2.64
N ASN A 17 11.21 -22.67 -3.79
CA ASN A 17 9.81 -22.99 -4.02
C ASN A 17 9.65 -24.46 -4.34
N LEU A 18 8.67 -25.10 -3.69
CA LEU A 18 8.23 -26.46 -3.97
C LEU A 18 6.80 -26.40 -4.53
N THR A 19 6.62 -26.91 -5.73
CA THR A 19 5.30 -27.02 -6.36
C THR A 19 4.85 -28.48 -6.36
N LEU A 20 3.72 -28.75 -5.75
CA LEU A 20 3.06 -30.04 -5.71
C LEU A 20 1.83 -30.01 -6.61
N ILE A 21 1.79 -30.85 -7.62
CA ILE A 21 0.72 -30.93 -8.62
C ILE A 21 -0.01 -32.28 -8.46
N ASP A 22 -1.30 -32.28 -8.72
CA ASP A 22 -2.14 -33.47 -8.79
C ASP A 22 -2.20 -34.28 -7.47
N PHE A 23 -2.91 -33.74 -6.51
CA PHE A 23 -3.25 -34.46 -5.27
C PHE A 23 -4.32 -35.54 -5.55
N LYS A 24 -3.91 -36.72 -6.04
CA LYS A 24 -4.79 -37.86 -6.40
C LYS A 24 -5.87 -38.21 -5.36
N LYS A 25 -5.70 -37.77 -4.11
CA LYS A 25 -6.67 -38.01 -3.01
C LYS A 25 -7.56 -36.81 -2.66
N ARG A 26 -7.28 -35.62 -3.16
CA ARG A 26 -8.06 -34.39 -2.88
C ARG A 26 -8.54 -33.77 -4.18
N LYS A 27 -9.77 -34.07 -4.56
CA LYS A 27 -10.40 -33.63 -5.81
C LYS A 27 -10.57 -32.10 -5.95
N GLU A 28 -10.26 -31.33 -4.93
CA GLU A 28 -10.53 -29.88 -4.88
C GLU A 28 -9.28 -29.04 -5.16
N ILE A 29 -8.08 -29.50 -4.75
CA ILE A 29 -6.81 -28.76 -4.89
C ILE A 29 -6.09 -29.27 -6.13
N ARG A 30 -5.82 -28.37 -7.08
CA ARG A 30 -5.04 -28.63 -8.29
C ARG A 30 -3.54 -28.54 -8.02
N GLU A 31 -3.13 -27.54 -7.25
CA GLU A 31 -1.73 -27.19 -7.05
C GLU A 31 -1.50 -26.57 -5.66
N LEU A 32 -0.39 -26.92 -5.03
CA LEU A 32 0.10 -26.27 -3.82
C LEU A 32 1.53 -25.82 -4.07
N GLU A 33 1.77 -24.53 -3.95
CA GLU A 33 3.12 -23.97 -3.90
C GLU A 33 3.49 -23.65 -2.45
N VAL A 34 4.69 -24.06 -2.05
CA VAL A 34 5.28 -23.73 -0.75
C VAL A 34 6.59 -23.02 -1.01
N GLY A 35 6.65 -21.74 -0.68
CA GLY A 35 7.82 -20.89 -0.77
C GLY A 35 8.43 -20.63 0.61
N ILE A 36 9.76 -20.64 0.68
CA ILE A 36 10.52 -20.17 1.85
C ILE A 36 11.56 -19.19 1.31
N ASP A 37 11.68 -18.03 1.95
CA ASP A 37 12.65 -17.02 1.59
C ASP A 37 13.42 -16.51 2.82
N PHE A 38 14.65 -16.09 2.55
CA PHE A 38 15.54 -15.43 3.49
C PHE A 38 16.09 -14.18 2.81
N ASN A 39 15.96 -13.01 3.47
CA ASN A 39 16.45 -11.76 2.94
C ASN A 39 17.32 -11.06 3.99
N TYR A 40 18.50 -10.62 3.54
CA TYR A 40 19.44 -9.83 4.31
C TYR A 40 19.86 -8.60 3.50
N ASP A 41 19.73 -7.45 4.11
CA ASP A 41 20.08 -6.16 3.52
C ASP A 41 21.06 -5.41 4.43
N ALA A 42 22.11 -4.83 3.86
CA ALA A 42 23.05 -3.97 4.59
C ALA A 42 23.57 -2.84 3.70
N ASP A 43 23.99 -1.74 4.31
CA ASP A 43 24.75 -0.70 3.61
C ASP A 43 26.27 -0.96 3.70
N THR A 44 27.07 -0.21 2.93
CA THR A 44 28.54 -0.31 2.94
C THR A 44 29.17 0.13 4.25
N SER A 45 28.43 0.83 5.12
CA SER A 45 28.86 1.20 6.47
C SER A 45 28.60 0.12 7.53
N GLY A 46 28.04 -1.07 7.11
CA GLY A 46 27.73 -2.18 7.98
C GLY A 46 26.42 -2.02 8.78
N ASN A 47 25.57 -1.07 8.40
CA ASN A 47 24.23 -1.00 8.98
C ASN A 47 23.33 -2.00 8.28
N SER A 48 22.87 -3.02 9.00
CA SER A 48 21.96 -4.04 8.46
C SER A 48 20.50 -3.71 8.81
N ASN A 49 19.62 -3.86 7.83
CA ASN A 49 18.18 -3.95 8.07
C ASN A 49 17.86 -5.23 8.86
N PRO A 50 16.64 -5.33 9.41
CA PRO A 50 16.17 -6.60 9.95
C PRO A 50 16.31 -7.73 8.92
N ILE A 51 16.85 -8.88 9.35
CA ILE A 51 16.80 -10.11 8.55
C ILE A 51 15.33 -10.53 8.47
N THR A 52 14.87 -10.87 7.28
CA THR A 52 13.51 -11.39 7.07
C THR A 52 13.59 -12.86 6.69
N ILE A 53 12.80 -13.69 7.36
CA ILE A 53 12.55 -15.08 7.01
C ILE A 53 11.05 -15.18 6.73
N GLY A 54 10.69 -15.58 5.52
CA GLY A 54 9.32 -15.69 5.05
C GLY A 54 8.95 -17.11 4.66
N GLN A 55 7.67 -17.41 4.78
CA GLN A 55 7.06 -18.59 4.19
C GLN A 55 5.72 -18.19 3.56
N GLU A 56 5.50 -18.71 2.36
CA GLU A 56 4.28 -18.55 1.59
C GLU A 56 3.73 -19.91 1.18
N ASN A 57 2.42 -20.09 1.29
CA ASN A 57 1.72 -21.27 0.83
C ASN A 57 0.55 -20.81 -0.04
N GLU A 58 0.58 -21.12 -1.34
CA GLU A 58 -0.49 -20.84 -2.27
C GLU A 58 -1.20 -22.14 -2.67
N PHE A 59 -2.51 -22.19 -2.47
CA PHE A 59 -3.40 -23.26 -2.90
C PHE A 59 -4.16 -22.77 -4.13
N THR A 60 -3.97 -23.43 -5.27
CA THR A 60 -4.78 -23.24 -6.47
C THR A 60 -5.81 -24.37 -6.56
N PHE A 61 -7.08 -24.04 -6.61
CA PHE A 61 -8.18 -25.00 -6.72
C PHE A 61 -8.52 -25.31 -8.18
N PHE A 62 -9.22 -26.42 -8.43
CA PHE A 62 -9.64 -26.81 -9.80
C PHE A 62 -10.58 -25.78 -10.46
N ASN A 63 -11.31 -25.01 -9.68
CA ASN A 63 -12.14 -23.91 -10.16
C ASN A 63 -11.33 -22.63 -10.43
N SER A 64 -9.99 -22.69 -10.38
CA SER A 64 -9.06 -21.57 -10.57
C SER A 64 -9.12 -20.47 -9.49
N SER A 65 -9.82 -20.67 -8.37
CA SER A 65 -9.66 -19.81 -7.22
C SER A 65 -8.31 -20.06 -6.55
N LYS A 66 -7.81 -19.05 -5.84
CA LYS A 66 -6.55 -19.13 -5.12
C LYS A 66 -6.76 -18.74 -3.66
N PHE A 67 -6.08 -19.45 -2.78
CA PHE A 67 -5.99 -19.11 -1.36
C PHE A 67 -4.52 -19.13 -0.96
N GLN A 68 -4.04 -18.05 -0.36
CA GLN A 68 -2.67 -17.89 0.06
C GLN A 68 -2.61 -17.58 1.55
N PHE A 69 -1.67 -18.21 2.22
CA PHE A 69 -1.28 -17.88 3.59
C PHE A 69 0.22 -17.67 3.64
N SER A 70 0.65 -16.54 4.20
CA SER A 70 2.06 -16.22 4.38
C SER A 70 2.35 -15.68 5.77
N TRP A 71 3.58 -15.87 6.22
CA TRP A 71 4.11 -15.23 7.40
C TRP A 71 5.56 -14.79 7.18
N ASP A 72 5.95 -13.69 7.86
CA ASP A 72 7.31 -13.19 7.88
C ASP A 72 7.75 -12.95 9.32
N LEU A 73 8.93 -13.48 9.66
CA LEU A 73 9.65 -13.18 10.87
C LEU A 73 10.80 -12.21 10.53
N LYS A 74 10.80 -11.04 11.17
CA LYS A 74 11.88 -10.05 11.07
C LYS A 74 12.65 -9.99 12.37
N THR A 75 13.97 -10.03 12.30
CA THR A 75 14.83 -9.80 13.46
C THR A 75 14.88 -8.31 13.81
N SER A 76 15.48 -7.96 14.94
CA SER A 76 15.86 -6.58 15.18
C SER A 76 16.93 -6.13 14.19
N GLY A 77 16.92 -4.84 13.81
CA GLY A 77 17.87 -4.28 12.85
C GLY A 77 17.87 -2.75 12.90
N LYS A 78 18.53 -2.13 11.93
CA LYS A 78 18.66 -0.69 11.80
C LYS A 78 17.82 -0.19 10.62
N ASP A 79 16.94 0.79 10.85
CA ASP A 79 16.22 1.47 9.79
C ASP A 79 16.87 2.83 9.52
N THR A 80 17.54 2.91 8.38
CA THR A 80 18.19 4.13 7.90
C THR A 80 17.26 5.04 7.10
N THR A 81 16.06 4.56 6.76
CA THR A 81 15.12 5.30 5.91
C THR A 81 14.31 6.30 6.72
N ILE A 82 13.94 5.96 7.93
CA ILE A 82 13.10 6.80 8.78
C ILE A 82 13.80 8.09 9.21
N THR A 83 15.12 8.06 9.42
CA THR A 83 15.94 9.23 9.74
C THR A 83 16.36 10.04 8.51
N ARG A 84 15.88 9.67 7.33
CA ARG A 84 16.26 10.28 6.03
C ARG A 84 17.77 10.34 5.81
N LYS A 85 18.52 9.36 6.34
CA LYS A 85 19.98 9.28 6.27
C LYS A 85 20.67 10.51 6.91
N ASN A 86 20.14 11.00 8.01
CA ASN A 86 20.82 12.05 8.78
C ASN A 86 22.23 11.56 9.18
N VAL A 87 23.26 12.43 9.02
CA VAL A 87 24.65 12.05 9.26
C VAL A 87 24.92 11.77 10.73
N ASP A 88 24.31 12.56 11.63
CA ASP A 88 24.52 12.45 13.06
C ASP A 88 23.67 11.34 13.71
N PHE A 89 22.50 11.05 13.11
CA PHE A 89 21.53 10.05 13.58
C PHE A 89 21.12 9.14 12.40
N PRO A 90 22.01 8.26 11.95
CA PRO A 90 21.85 7.60 10.65
C PRO A 90 20.76 6.52 10.61
N TYR A 91 20.28 6.04 11.76
CA TYR A 91 19.28 4.98 11.83
C TYR A 91 18.43 5.02 13.10
N VAL A 92 17.28 4.36 13.04
CA VAL A 92 16.50 3.94 14.21
C VAL A 92 16.67 2.44 14.39
N LYS A 93 16.81 1.98 15.61
CA LYS A 93 16.86 0.56 15.93
C LYS A 93 15.46 -0.02 15.96
N ASN A 94 15.12 -0.78 14.92
CA ASN A 94 13.87 -1.52 14.85
C ASN A 94 13.91 -2.77 15.72
N MET A 95 12.77 -3.08 16.33
CA MET A 95 12.56 -4.33 17.07
C MET A 95 12.14 -5.44 16.11
N GLY A 96 12.29 -6.68 16.55
CA GLY A 96 11.80 -7.83 15.77
C GLY A 96 10.29 -7.80 15.63
N SER A 97 9.78 -8.34 14.52
CA SER A 97 8.34 -8.42 14.26
C SER A 97 7.94 -9.74 13.63
N LEU A 98 6.68 -10.12 13.83
CA LEU A 98 6.04 -11.26 13.17
C LEU A 98 4.80 -10.75 12.45
N SER A 99 4.68 -11.11 11.17
CA SER A 99 3.53 -10.76 10.35
C SER A 99 2.86 -12.00 9.75
N PHE A 100 1.54 -11.90 9.55
CA PHE A 100 0.71 -12.90 8.91
C PHE A 100 -0.19 -12.26 7.86
N ASN A 101 -0.36 -12.94 6.72
CA ASN A 101 -1.27 -12.52 5.67
C ASN A 101 -2.10 -13.70 5.19
N ILE A 102 -3.35 -13.42 4.89
CA ILE A 102 -4.27 -14.34 4.25
C ILE A 102 -4.87 -13.63 3.05
N ASP A 103 -4.79 -14.27 1.89
CA ASP A 103 -5.29 -13.78 0.62
C ASP A 103 -6.25 -14.80 -0.01
N TYR A 104 -7.25 -14.29 -0.70
CA TYR A 104 -8.13 -15.08 -1.51
C TYR A 104 -8.44 -14.36 -2.82
N GLU A 105 -8.41 -15.11 -3.93
CA GLU A 105 -8.83 -14.65 -5.24
C GLU A 105 -9.90 -15.60 -5.78
N SER A 106 -11.02 -15.05 -6.23
CA SER A 106 -12.09 -15.81 -6.86
C SER A 106 -11.68 -16.32 -8.24
N PRO A 107 -12.38 -17.34 -8.77
CA PRO A 107 -12.19 -17.74 -10.15
C PRO A 107 -12.41 -16.60 -11.15
N SER A 108 -11.65 -16.63 -12.25
CA SER A 108 -11.76 -15.66 -13.35
C SER A 108 -12.84 -16.04 -14.37
N TYR A 109 -14.00 -16.53 -13.92
CA TYR A 109 -15.10 -16.86 -14.81
C TYR A 109 -16.44 -16.31 -14.31
N GLY A 110 -17.32 -16.03 -15.27
CA GLY A 110 -18.58 -15.35 -15.00
C GLY A 110 -18.46 -13.85 -15.09
N ILE A 111 -19.45 -13.15 -14.57
CA ILE A 111 -19.55 -11.69 -14.64
C ILE A 111 -18.95 -10.99 -13.41
N TRP A 112 -18.47 -11.74 -12.43
CA TRP A 112 -17.86 -11.24 -11.19
C TRP A 112 -16.52 -11.90 -10.90
N GLU A 113 -15.53 -11.09 -10.55
CA GLU A 113 -14.29 -11.48 -9.88
C GLU A 113 -14.17 -10.70 -8.58
N TYR A 114 -13.64 -11.33 -7.54
CA TYR A 114 -13.37 -10.65 -6.27
C TYR A 114 -12.13 -11.21 -5.61
N ASP A 115 -11.47 -10.33 -4.86
CA ASP A 115 -10.31 -10.66 -4.05
C ASP A 115 -10.45 -10.02 -2.67
N TRP A 116 -9.84 -10.65 -1.67
CA TRP A 116 -9.67 -10.05 -0.37
C TRP A 116 -8.34 -10.44 0.26
N ARG A 117 -7.82 -9.55 1.09
CA ARG A 117 -6.61 -9.75 1.88
C ARG A 117 -6.82 -9.26 3.28
N ILE A 118 -6.35 -10.02 4.28
CA ILE A 118 -6.28 -9.62 5.67
C ILE A 118 -4.84 -9.83 6.13
N GLY A 119 -4.28 -8.85 6.85
CA GLY A 119 -2.93 -8.95 7.39
C GLY A 119 -2.83 -8.38 8.78
N TYR A 120 -1.90 -8.95 9.52
CA TYR A 120 -1.54 -8.55 10.87
C TYR A 120 -0.02 -8.56 11.02
N GLU A 121 0.53 -7.55 11.69
CA GLU A 121 1.93 -7.50 12.09
C GLU A 121 1.99 -7.01 13.54
N ASP A 122 2.81 -7.68 14.33
CA ASP A 122 3.12 -7.33 15.71
C ASP A 122 4.63 -7.28 15.90
N ALA A 123 5.14 -6.24 16.54
CA ALA A 123 6.54 -6.10 16.84
C ALA A 123 6.75 -5.95 18.34
N GLU A 124 7.94 -6.34 18.78
CA GLU A 124 8.33 -6.16 20.18
C GLU A 124 8.24 -4.69 20.62
N LYS A 125 7.98 -4.49 21.89
CA LYS A 125 7.99 -3.15 22.50
C LYS A 125 9.37 -2.51 22.40
N TYR A 126 9.41 -1.23 22.08
CA TYR A 126 10.64 -0.46 22.21
C TYR A 126 11.05 -0.38 23.69
N LYS A 127 12.27 -0.81 23.99
CA LYS A 127 12.76 -0.85 25.40
C LYS A 127 13.15 0.51 25.94
N SER A 128 13.31 1.50 25.08
CA SER A 128 13.88 2.81 25.39
C SER A 128 12.85 3.88 25.77
N PHE A 129 11.56 3.64 25.56
CA PHE A 129 10.46 4.49 26.02
C PHE A 129 9.23 3.64 26.36
N ASN A 130 8.23 4.25 26.99
CA ASN A 130 7.00 3.55 27.37
C ASN A 130 6.16 3.25 26.12
N SER A 131 6.46 2.12 25.47
CA SER A 131 5.86 1.64 24.24
C SER A 131 4.85 0.54 24.51
N ASP A 132 3.70 0.59 23.84
CA ASP A 132 2.72 -0.52 23.81
C ASP A 132 3.09 -1.60 22.78
N GLY A 133 4.11 -1.34 21.96
CA GLY A 133 4.54 -2.17 20.84
C GLY A 133 3.82 -1.80 19.55
N TYR A 134 4.56 -1.88 18.45
CA TYR A 134 4.01 -1.64 17.11
C TYR A 134 3.04 -2.75 16.74
N ARG A 135 1.86 -2.36 16.23
CA ARG A 135 0.86 -3.28 15.68
C ARG A 135 0.24 -2.71 14.42
N ARG A 136 0.22 -3.51 13.38
CA ARG A 136 -0.46 -3.18 12.12
C ARG A 136 -1.52 -4.21 11.81
N ARG A 137 -2.71 -3.70 11.48
CA ARG A 137 -3.81 -4.50 10.93
C ARG A 137 -4.25 -3.88 9.63
N TYR A 138 -4.45 -4.68 8.62
CA TYR A 138 -5.02 -4.19 7.39
C TYR A 138 -5.96 -5.21 6.78
N ALA A 139 -6.94 -4.70 6.03
CA ALA A 139 -7.81 -5.48 5.20
C ALA A 139 -7.99 -4.79 3.85
N LYS A 140 -8.10 -5.58 2.82
CA LYS A 140 -8.41 -5.15 1.44
C LYS A 140 -9.56 -6.03 0.95
N VAL A 141 -10.52 -5.42 0.27
CA VAL A 141 -11.48 -6.12 -0.57
C VAL A 141 -11.49 -5.45 -1.93
N GLY A 142 -11.45 -6.26 -2.97
CA GLY A 142 -11.53 -5.84 -4.35
C GLY A 142 -12.58 -6.64 -5.10
N GLY A 143 -13.02 -6.09 -6.23
CA GLY A 143 -13.92 -6.80 -7.12
C GLY A 143 -14.02 -6.14 -8.47
N SER A 144 -14.38 -6.94 -9.47
CA SER A 144 -14.63 -6.50 -10.83
C SER A 144 -15.94 -7.10 -11.33
N PHE A 145 -16.72 -6.29 -12.00
CA PHE A 145 -17.98 -6.66 -12.63
C PHE A 145 -17.89 -6.50 -14.13
N TYR A 146 -18.19 -7.57 -14.87
CA TYR A 146 -18.11 -7.67 -16.33
C TYR A 146 -19.48 -8.06 -16.92
N PRO A 147 -20.47 -7.14 -16.96
CA PRO A 147 -21.78 -7.47 -17.49
C PRO A 147 -21.75 -7.82 -18.98
N THR A 148 -20.74 -7.33 -19.70
CA THR A 148 -20.45 -7.64 -21.10
C THR A 148 -18.95 -7.57 -21.34
N ASP A 149 -18.45 -8.14 -22.44
CA ASP A 149 -17.03 -8.10 -22.82
C ASP A 149 -16.50 -6.66 -23.02
N ASN A 150 -17.40 -5.73 -23.25
CA ASN A 150 -17.07 -4.33 -23.52
C ASN A 150 -17.19 -3.41 -22.32
N TYR A 151 -17.58 -3.93 -21.15
CA TYR A 151 -17.81 -3.13 -19.96
C TYR A 151 -17.27 -3.77 -18.72
N ARG A 152 -16.44 -3.03 -18.00
CA ARG A 152 -15.88 -3.45 -16.72
C ARG A 152 -15.98 -2.33 -15.70
N ILE A 153 -16.46 -2.65 -14.52
CA ILE A 153 -16.31 -1.83 -13.30
C ILE A 153 -15.47 -2.59 -12.29
N GLY A 154 -14.43 -1.95 -11.78
CA GLY A 154 -13.64 -2.47 -10.66
C GLY A 154 -13.72 -1.53 -9.47
N PHE A 155 -13.71 -2.11 -8.28
CA PHE A 155 -13.59 -1.36 -7.04
C PHE A 155 -12.55 -2.01 -6.13
N THR A 156 -11.95 -1.20 -5.25
CA THR A 156 -11.07 -1.68 -4.19
C THR A 156 -11.30 -0.80 -2.96
N ALA A 157 -11.49 -1.42 -1.81
CA ALA A 157 -11.48 -0.76 -0.51
C ALA A 157 -10.35 -1.34 0.34
N ARG A 158 -9.59 -0.47 1.01
CA ARG A 158 -8.52 -0.84 1.93
C ARG A 158 -8.68 -0.08 3.23
N ILE A 159 -8.48 -0.77 4.33
CA ILE A 159 -8.38 -0.20 5.66
C ILE A 159 -7.06 -0.63 6.27
N ARG A 160 -6.38 0.29 6.95
CA ARG A 160 -5.14 0.05 7.68
C ARG A 160 -5.20 0.78 9.00
N SER A 161 -4.84 0.10 10.07
CA SER A 161 -4.68 0.67 11.40
C SER A 161 -3.31 0.25 11.91
N GLU A 162 -2.55 1.23 12.39
CA GLU A 162 -1.24 0.99 13.01
C GLU A 162 -1.19 1.68 14.36
N LYS A 163 -0.79 0.95 15.38
CA LYS A 163 -0.36 1.54 16.65
C LYS A 163 1.13 1.80 16.60
N GLU A 164 1.55 2.90 17.21
CA GLU A 164 2.95 3.31 17.26
C GLU A 164 3.61 3.46 15.88
N TRP A 165 2.86 4.03 14.92
CA TRP A 165 3.41 4.41 13.63
C TRP A 165 4.41 5.56 13.78
N LEU A 166 5.70 5.27 13.48
CA LEU A 166 6.77 6.25 13.54
C LEU A 166 6.76 7.15 12.29
N ASN A 167 6.85 8.45 12.51
CA ASN A 167 6.99 9.45 11.46
C ASN A 167 8.13 10.42 11.78
N TRP A 168 8.94 10.75 10.78
CA TRP A 168 10.01 11.73 10.92
C TRP A 168 9.45 13.15 10.89
N ILE A 169 9.93 14.00 11.78
CA ILE A 169 9.56 15.42 11.86
C ILE A 169 10.70 16.26 11.28
N GLU A 170 11.81 16.32 11.98
CA GLU A 170 13.01 17.05 11.58
C GLU A 170 14.25 16.52 12.32
N ASN A 171 15.44 16.71 11.77
CA ASN A 171 16.70 16.30 12.38
C ASN A 171 16.65 14.86 12.94
N ASN A 172 16.79 14.72 14.27
CA ASN A 172 16.66 13.47 15.02
C ASN A 172 15.31 13.32 15.74
N GLU A 173 14.35 14.20 15.44
CA GLU A 173 13.03 14.19 16.06
C GLU A 173 12.05 13.36 15.24
N LEU A 174 11.36 12.49 15.91
CA LEU A 174 10.29 11.64 15.40
C LEU A 174 9.02 11.87 16.20
N ALA A 175 7.91 11.49 15.60
CA ALA A 175 6.66 11.32 16.33
C ALA A 175 6.11 9.91 16.15
N VAL A 176 5.40 9.45 17.15
CA VAL A 176 4.63 8.22 17.14
C VAL A 176 3.16 8.56 17.16
N TYR A 177 2.38 7.87 16.31
CA TYR A 177 0.94 8.05 16.19
C TYR A 177 0.20 6.72 16.18
N ASP A 178 -1.07 6.77 16.54
CA ASP A 178 -2.05 5.75 16.17
C ASP A 178 -2.64 6.13 14.80
N LEU A 179 -2.24 5.41 13.75
CA LEU A 179 -2.65 5.65 12.38
C LEU A 179 -3.93 4.89 12.03
N SER A 180 -4.87 5.58 11.39
CA SER A 180 -6.02 4.98 10.69
C SER A 180 -6.06 5.50 9.26
N GLN A 181 -5.98 4.60 8.28
CA GLN A 181 -6.02 4.93 6.86
C GLN A 181 -7.13 4.14 6.16
N LYS A 182 -7.89 4.83 5.31
CA LYS A 182 -8.91 4.22 4.46
C LYS A 182 -8.73 4.70 3.04
N ILE A 183 -8.75 3.76 2.09
CA ILE A 183 -8.59 4.04 0.67
C ILE A 183 -9.73 3.37 -0.08
N ILE A 184 -10.42 4.12 -0.92
CA ILE A 184 -11.44 3.60 -1.85
C ILE A 184 -10.99 3.95 -3.25
N SER A 185 -10.99 2.97 -4.16
CA SER A 185 -10.66 3.19 -5.57
C SER A 185 -11.75 2.58 -6.45
N ILE A 186 -12.14 3.30 -7.48
CA ILE A 186 -13.12 2.86 -8.47
C ILE A 186 -12.49 3.04 -9.85
N ASN A 187 -12.64 2.05 -10.71
CA ASN A 187 -12.25 2.15 -12.11
C ASN A 187 -13.37 1.61 -12.99
N MET A 188 -13.51 2.19 -14.18
CA MET A 188 -14.47 1.73 -15.18
C MET A 188 -13.81 1.82 -16.57
N ASN A 189 -14.02 0.79 -17.37
CA ASN A 189 -13.69 0.80 -18.78
C ASN A 189 -14.94 0.39 -19.57
N TRP A 190 -15.24 1.15 -20.62
CA TRP A 190 -16.32 0.87 -21.53
C TRP A 190 -15.88 1.11 -22.96
N TYR A 191 -16.22 0.16 -23.84
CA TYR A 191 -15.92 0.20 -25.26
C TYR A 191 -17.20 0.02 -26.06
N ARG A 192 -17.38 0.81 -27.10
CA ARG A 192 -18.45 0.62 -28.06
C ARG A 192 -17.87 0.51 -29.46
N GLY A 193 -17.87 -0.73 -29.99
CA GLY A 193 -17.14 -1.07 -31.21
C GLY A 193 -15.64 -0.73 -31.05
N THR A 194 -14.99 -0.42 -32.18
CA THR A 194 -13.56 -0.06 -32.19
C THR A 194 -13.30 1.43 -31.95
N LYS A 195 -14.35 2.28 -32.07
CA LYS A 195 -14.22 3.73 -32.14
C LYS A 195 -14.35 4.46 -30.82
N HIS A 196 -15.10 3.93 -29.84
CA HIS A 196 -15.41 4.63 -28.62
C HIS A 196 -14.80 3.93 -27.41
N GLU A 197 -14.14 4.67 -26.58
CA GLU A 197 -13.59 4.20 -25.30
C GLU A 197 -13.84 5.23 -24.20
N ILE A 198 -14.45 4.81 -23.09
CA ILE A 198 -14.54 5.61 -21.87
C ILE A 198 -13.74 4.89 -20.78
N ARG A 199 -12.86 5.63 -20.12
CA ARG A 199 -12.17 5.20 -18.89
C ARG A 199 -12.42 6.17 -17.76
N LEU A 200 -12.79 5.64 -16.61
CA LEU A 200 -12.91 6.39 -15.38
C LEU A 200 -11.95 5.78 -14.35
N LYS A 201 -11.27 6.64 -13.60
CA LYS A 201 -10.50 6.28 -12.41
C LYS A 201 -10.81 7.27 -11.31
N SER A 202 -11.06 6.77 -10.12
CA SER A 202 -11.24 7.59 -8.93
C SER A 202 -10.58 6.93 -7.74
N GLN A 203 -9.98 7.75 -6.87
CA GLN A 203 -9.40 7.32 -5.62
C GLN A 203 -9.69 8.36 -4.53
N PHE A 204 -10.06 7.86 -3.37
CA PHE A 204 -10.29 8.62 -2.15
C PHE A 204 -9.40 8.02 -1.06
N VAL A 205 -8.61 8.88 -0.41
CA VAL A 205 -7.74 8.52 0.71
C VAL A 205 -8.12 9.36 1.91
N ALA A 206 -8.32 8.73 3.05
CA ALA A 206 -8.45 9.39 4.33
C ALA A 206 -7.44 8.79 5.31
N LEU A 207 -6.66 9.66 5.94
CA LEU A 207 -5.67 9.32 6.94
C LEU A 207 -5.93 10.14 8.19
N GLN A 208 -5.86 9.50 9.35
CA GLN A 208 -5.95 10.10 10.66
C GLN A 208 -4.78 9.60 11.51
N ALA A 209 -3.99 10.53 12.06
CA ALA A 209 -2.88 10.26 12.97
C ALA A 209 -3.24 10.81 14.35
N LYS A 210 -3.50 9.92 15.31
CA LYS A 210 -4.02 10.22 16.65
C LYS A 210 -2.98 9.93 17.72
N ASN A 211 -3.22 10.43 18.93
CA ASN A 211 -2.43 10.14 20.11
C ASN A 211 -0.92 10.37 19.90
N PRO A 212 -0.53 11.58 19.45
CA PRO A 212 0.86 11.87 19.16
C PRO A 212 1.73 11.79 20.42
N ARG A 213 2.95 11.27 20.25
CA ARG A 213 4.03 11.35 21.24
C ARG A 213 5.32 11.73 20.53
N SER A 214 6.05 12.69 21.07
CA SER A 214 7.32 13.12 20.50
C SER A 214 8.47 12.26 21.01
N LEU A 215 9.38 11.90 20.13
CA LEU A 215 10.54 11.07 20.39
C LEU A 215 11.81 11.71 19.81
N ILE A 216 12.94 11.42 20.42
CA ILE A 216 14.27 11.77 19.92
C ILE A 216 15.06 10.48 19.69
N VAL A 217 15.75 10.41 18.57
CA VAL A 217 16.73 9.36 18.26
C VAL A 217 18.07 9.77 18.86
N ASN A 218 18.69 8.89 19.64
CA ASN A 218 20.07 9.10 20.12
C ASN A 218 21.09 8.51 19.12
N GLU A 219 22.39 8.78 19.32
CA GLU A 219 23.49 8.30 18.48
C GLU A 219 23.53 6.77 18.29
N SER A 220 23.00 6.02 19.26
CA SER A 220 22.91 4.55 19.21
C SER A 220 21.64 4.04 18.52
N GLY A 221 20.80 4.93 17.97
CA GLY A 221 19.58 4.61 17.27
C GLY A 221 18.39 4.26 18.17
N TYR A 222 18.51 4.45 19.49
CA TYR A 222 17.40 4.26 20.41
C TYR A 222 16.50 5.49 20.48
N LEU A 223 15.23 5.24 20.67
CA LEU A 223 14.20 6.25 20.83
C LEU A 223 14.03 6.61 22.32
N THR A 224 13.99 7.88 22.63
CA THR A 224 13.68 8.42 23.96
C THR A 224 12.56 9.45 23.85
N GLU A 225 11.76 9.59 24.91
CA GLU A 225 10.69 10.59 24.92
C GLU A 225 11.26 12.02 24.83
N SER A 226 10.56 12.86 24.10
CA SER A 226 10.83 14.29 23.95
C SER A 226 9.70 15.11 24.55
N PHE A 227 9.99 16.34 24.95
CA PHE A 227 8.99 17.29 25.45
C PHE A 227 8.45 18.22 24.34
N LYS A 228 8.79 17.97 23.07
CA LYS A 228 8.28 18.76 21.95
C LYS A 228 6.81 18.46 21.74
N ASP A 229 6.01 19.48 21.62
CA ASP A 229 4.60 19.34 21.27
C ASP A 229 4.46 18.85 19.83
N VAL A 230 3.64 17.84 19.65
CA VAL A 230 3.30 17.28 18.35
C VAL A 230 1.78 17.13 18.27
N ASP A 231 1.21 17.68 17.20
CA ASP A 231 -0.22 17.67 16.99
C ASP A 231 -0.72 16.40 16.28
N PRO A 232 -1.92 15.92 16.63
CA PRO A 232 -2.62 14.96 15.80
C PRO A 232 -2.99 15.63 14.46
N PHE A 233 -3.12 14.85 13.40
CA PHE A 233 -3.48 15.40 12.10
C PHE A 233 -4.42 14.50 11.31
N SER A 234 -5.11 15.12 10.36
CA SER A 234 -5.94 14.45 9.36
C SER A 234 -5.52 14.86 7.96
N GLU A 235 -5.42 13.89 7.06
CA GLU A 235 -5.08 14.10 5.66
C GLU A 235 -6.12 13.44 4.76
N GLY A 236 -6.59 14.17 3.77
CA GLY A 236 -7.51 13.69 2.74
C GLY A 236 -6.96 13.94 1.35
N ILE A 237 -7.07 12.96 0.45
CA ILE A 237 -6.71 13.12 -0.95
C ILE A 237 -7.83 12.55 -1.80
N THR A 238 -8.24 13.31 -2.79
CA THR A 238 -9.23 12.89 -3.78
C THR A 238 -8.66 13.06 -5.17
N SER A 239 -8.80 12.04 -5.99
CA SER A 239 -8.41 12.06 -7.40
C SER A 239 -9.51 11.43 -8.24
N PHE A 240 -9.93 12.13 -9.28
CA PHE A 240 -10.92 11.67 -10.25
C PHE A 240 -10.47 12.03 -11.66
N GLN A 241 -10.59 11.08 -12.57
CA GLN A 241 -10.36 11.30 -13.99
C GLN A 241 -11.37 10.52 -14.81
N ILE A 242 -12.02 11.18 -15.75
CA ILE A 242 -12.76 10.53 -16.82
C ILE A 242 -12.15 10.92 -18.16
N ARG A 243 -11.91 9.94 -18.99
CA ARG A 243 -11.38 10.10 -20.35
C ARG A 243 -12.29 9.43 -21.34
N TYR A 244 -12.74 10.18 -22.34
CA TYR A 244 -13.38 9.67 -23.54
C TYR A 244 -12.42 9.76 -24.71
N LYS A 245 -12.27 8.68 -25.47
CA LYS A 245 -11.51 8.61 -26.70
C LYS A 245 -12.45 8.23 -27.84
N TYR A 246 -12.36 8.97 -28.94
CA TYR A 246 -13.07 8.70 -30.17
C TYR A 246 -12.10 8.54 -31.33
N GLU A 247 -12.20 7.44 -32.07
CA GLU A 247 -11.42 7.21 -33.28
C GLU A 247 -12.20 7.76 -34.51
N ILE A 248 -11.68 8.83 -35.11
CA ILE A 248 -12.26 9.50 -36.26
C ILE A 248 -12.05 8.61 -37.52
N VAL A 249 -10.79 8.30 -37.78
CA VAL A 249 -10.29 7.36 -38.77
C VAL A 249 -9.15 6.55 -38.17
N PRO A 250 -8.74 5.43 -38.77
CA PRO A 250 -7.66 4.62 -38.20
C PRO A 250 -6.44 5.45 -37.78
N LEU A 251 -6.04 5.31 -36.52
CA LEU A 251 -4.91 5.99 -35.85
C LEU A 251 -5.06 7.51 -35.63
N SER A 252 -6.26 8.08 -35.90
CA SER A 252 -6.57 9.49 -35.58
C SER A 252 -7.68 9.57 -34.55
N TYR A 253 -7.41 10.29 -33.45
CA TYR A 253 -8.23 10.26 -32.27
C TYR A 253 -8.55 11.66 -31.72
N ILE A 254 -9.73 11.80 -31.15
CA ILE A 254 -10.08 12.89 -30.24
C ILE A 254 -10.11 12.32 -28.81
N TYR A 255 -9.50 13.03 -27.89
CA TYR A 255 -9.58 12.74 -26.45
C TYR A 255 -10.25 13.91 -25.75
N LEU A 256 -11.27 13.61 -24.96
CA LEU A 256 -11.86 14.52 -23.98
C LEU A 256 -11.45 13.99 -22.60
N VAL A 257 -10.81 14.82 -21.80
CA VAL A 257 -10.34 14.42 -20.48
C VAL A 257 -10.82 15.45 -19.47
N TYR A 258 -11.51 14.98 -18.45
CA TYR A 258 -11.85 15.76 -17.27
C TYR A 258 -11.13 15.15 -16.06
N THR A 259 -10.42 15.99 -15.34
CA THR A 259 -9.74 15.65 -14.08
C THR A 259 -10.18 16.55 -12.97
N LYS A 260 -10.36 16.00 -11.80
CA LYS A 260 -10.64 16.72 -10.57
C LYS A 260 -9.82 16.10 -9.45
N GLY A 261 -9.09 16.94 -8.70
CA GLY A 261 -8.26 16.47 -7.60
C GLY A 261 -8.14 17.54 -6.53
N GLY A 262 -8.04 17.08 -5.29
CA GLY A 262 -7.86 17.95 -4.14
C GLY A 262 -7.19 17.20 -2.99
N SER A 263 -6.58 17.96 -2.13
CA SER A 263 -5.98 17.51 -0.89
C SER A 263 -6.38 18.41 0.27
N ILE A 264 -6.42 17.84 1.46
CA ILE A 264 -6.60 18.56 2.71
C ILE A 264 -5.61 18.00 3.72
N PHE A 265 -4.92 18.89 4.42
CA PHE A 265 -4.07 18.56 5.55
C PHE A 265 -4.39 19.50 6.70
N GLU A 266 -4.77 18.95 7.84
CA GLU A 266 -5.17 19.72 9.01
C GLU A 266 -4.46 19.20 10.25
N ASN A 267 -3.72 20.08 10.89
CA ASN A 267 -3.13 19.85 12.22
C ASN A 267 -4.17 20.13 13.30
N ASN A 268 -4.06 19.38 14.39
CA ASN A 268 -4.84 19.58 15.62
C ASN A 268 -6.37 19.38 15.50
N ILE A 269 -6.84 18.90 14.35
CA ILE A 269 -8.26 18.66 14.09
C ILE A 269 -8.48 17.21 13.73
N MET A 270 -9.28 16.53 14.54
CA MET A 270 -9.74 15.17 14.26
C MET A 270 -11.08 15.23 13.55
N ARG A 271 -11.02 15.06 12.21
CA ARG A 271 -12.22 15.01 11.39
C ARG A 271 -12.79 13.62 11.25
N GLU A 272 -14.07 13.52 10.99
CA GLU A 272 -14.72 12.29 10.59
C GLU A 272 -14.23 11.82 9.20
N THR A 273 -14.13 10.50 8.98
CA THR A 273 -13.68 9.94 7.68
C THR A 273 -14.51 10.47 6.51
N SER A 274 -15.81 10.65 6.71
CA SER A 274 -16.73 11.16 5.68
C SER A 274 -16.41 12.60 5.28
N GLU A 275 -15.98 13.45 6.20
CA GLU A 275 -15.57 14.82 5.95
C GLU A 275 -14.24 14.87 5.20
N ILE A 276 -13.27 14.04 5.65
CA ILE A 276 -11.96 13.90 4.99
C ILE A 276 -12.09 13.49 3.52
N PHE A 277 -13.10 12.69 3.17
CA PHE A 277 -13.39 12.35 1.77
C PHE A 277 -14.11 13.45 1.01
N LYS A 278 -15.05 14.17 1.66
CA LYS A 278 -15.88 15.19 1.01
C LYS A 278 -15.14 16.49 0.73
N ASP A 279 -14.31 16.94 1.67
CA ASP A 279 -13.70 18.25 1.58
C ASP A 279 -12.76 18.42 0.38
N PRO A 280 -11.81 17.49 0.08
CA PRO A 280 -10.98 17.60 -1.12
C PRO A 280 -11.79 17.47 -2.42
N TRP A 281 -12.95 16.82 -2.36
CA TRP A 281 -13.87 16.74 -3.50
C TRP A 281 -14.61 18.03 -3.73
N ASN A 282 -15.10 18.67 -2.66
CA ASN A 282 -15.86 19.91 -2.75
C ASN A 282 -14.97 21.14 -3.00
N ASN A 283 -13.73 21.10 -2.49
CA ASN A 283 -12.74 22.16 -2.62
C ASN A 283 -11.49 21.59 -3.35
N PRO A 284 -11.58 21.33 -4.67
CA PRO A 284 -10.49 20.74 -5.41
C PRO A 284 -9.33 21.71 -5.59
N ASP A 285 -8.08 21.22 -5.49
CA ASP A 285 -6.87 21.98 -5.83
C ASP A 285 -6.78 22.24 -7.34
N ASN A 286 -7.33 21.30 -8.12
CA ASN A 286 -7.39 21.41 -9.58
C ASN A 286 -8.68 20.80 -10.13
N GLU A 287 -9.23 21.45 -11.15
CA GLU A 287 -10.36 20.97 -11.94
C GLU A 287 -10.12 21.37 -13.40
N ILE A 288 -9.83 20.40 -14.24
CA ILE A 288 -9.33 20.64 -15.61
C ILE A 288 -10.16 19.84 -16.61
N PHE A 289 -10.66 20.53 -17.63
CA PHE A 289 -11.19 19.92 -18.82
C PHE A 289 -10.23 20.16 -19.98
N SER A 290 -9.84 19.11 -20.69
CA SER A 290 -8.91 19.20 -21.82
C SER A 290 -9.41 18.42 -23.04
N ILE A 291 -9.10 18.94 -24.23
CA ILE A 291 -9.35 18.32 -25.51
C ILE A 291 -8.00 18.11 -26.22
N LYS A 292 -7.73 16.90 -26.66
CA LYS A 292 -6.51 16.57 -27.41
C LYS A 292 -6.87 15.89 -28.72
N PHE A 293 -6.25 16.36 -29.78
CA PHE A 293 -6.31 15.73 -31.10
C PHE A 293 -4.99 15.00 -31.39
N ARG A 294 -5.09 13.80 -31.90
CA ARG A 294 -3.97 13.05 -32.45
C ARG A 294 -4.35 12.68 -33.88
N LEU A 295 -3.71 13.25 -34.86
CA LEU A 295 -3.94 12.98 -36.27
C LEU A 295 -2.75 12.21 -36.84
N LYS A 296 -3.02 11.21 -37.64
CA LYS A 296 -2.01 10.53 -38.47
C LYS A 296 -2.08 11.14 -39.84
N TYR A 297 -0.98 11.67 -40.30
CA TYR A 297 -0.77 12.14 -41.66
C TYR A 297 -0.28 11.00 -42.54
#